data_fd3951f26559884520e4ead8bb9bae54
#
_entry.id   fd3951f26559884520e4ead8bb9bae54
#
_cell.length_a   1.000
_cell.length_b   1.000
_cell.length_c   1.000
_cell.angle_alpha   90.00
_cell.angle_beta   90.00
_cell.angle_gamma   90.00
#
_symmetry.space_group_name_H-M   'P 1'
#
loop_
_entity.id
_entity.type
_entity.pdbx_description
1 polymer ?
#
loop_
_entity_poly.entity_id
_entity_poly.type
_entity_poly.pdbx_seq_one_letter_code
_entity_poly.pdbx_strand_id
1 'polypeptide(L)'
;MRSQYFQATFRIARKSKKNMLLAVLLVLCMIFAVLVVEKQKINDGYRQWRDYNESVHVNADYFSSNLLRKKDYKQTFNNLNKQAEYLAGVQNGEVFDSPQDYLQNSKKLVQTMLAGYQNNYRGASTLNVPPKYQLQQKLVVYDYLYQHHLAIVMNSKESSTYLIYILGLVGMFLFFYVLFIASDSWMINLSHPTLLKNI
;
A
#
# COMPACT_ATOMS: atom_id res chain seq x y z
N MET A 1 26.32 -22.97 -32.85
CA MET A 1 24.93 -23.21 -33.33
C MET A 1 23.82 -22.57 -32.48
N ARG A 2 23.74 -22.73 -31.16
CA ARG A 2 22.64 -22.12 -30.33
C ARG A 2 22.52 -20.60 -30.45
N SER A 3 23.62 -19.85 -30.55
CA SER A 3 23.65 -18.40 -30.66
C SER A 3 23.05 -17.88 -31.98
N GLN A 4 23.26 -18.56 -33.07
CA GLN A 4 22.75 -18.19 -34.39
C GLN A 4 21.24 -18.39 -34.50
N TYR A 5 20.72 -19.47 -33.90
CA TYR A 5 19.27 -19.69 -33.80
C TYR A 5 18.59 -18.60 -33.00
N PHE A 6 19.15 -18.23 -31.86
CA PHE A 6 18.60 -17.18 -31.03
C PHE A 6 18.54 -15.82 -31.75
N GLN A 7 19.63 -15.48 -32.49
CA GLN A 7 19.68 -14.24 -33.26
C GLN A 7 18.69 -14.25 -34.43
N ALA A 8 18.50 -15.38 -35.11
CA ALA A 8 17.54 -15.50 -36.19
C ALA A 8 16.09 -15.36 -35.68
N THR A 9 15.75 -16.04 -34.59
CA THR A 9 14.44 -15.96 -33.95
C THR A 9 14.14 -14.54 -33.47
N PHE A 10 15.10 -13.85 -32.87
CA PHE A 10 14.97 -12.47 -32.44
C PHE A 10 14.77 -11.49 -33.60
N ARG A 11 15.45 -11.70 -34.73
CA ARG A 11 15.24 -10.91 -35.97
C ARG A 11 13.84 -11.08 -36.53
N ILE A 12 13.31 -12.31 -36.53
CA ILE A 12 11.96 -12.61 -37.03
C ILE A 12 10.92 -11.95 -36.09
N ALA A 13 11.08 -12.11 -34.79
CA ALA A 13 10.20 -11.49 -33.79
C ALA A 13 10.16 -9.95 -33.93
N ARG A 14 11.31 -9.32 -34.17
CA ARG A 14 11.42 -7.87 -34.35
C ARG A 14 10.81 -7.36 -35.67
N LYS A 15 10.81 -8.16 -36.73
CA LYS A 15 10.22 -7.77 -38.01
C LYS A 15 8.69 -7.94 -38.07
N SER A 16 8.13 -8.68 -37.16
CA SER A 16 6.66 -8.86 -37.08
C SER A 16 6.01 -7.60 -36.55
N LYS A 17 5.23 -6.93 -37.40
CA LYS A 17 4.43 -5.75 -36.99
C LYS A 17 3.51 -6.05 -35.79
N LYS A 18 2.98 -7.28 -35.72
CA LYS A 18 2.14 -7.78 -34.63
C LYS A 18 2.89 -7.81 -33.29
N ASN A 19 4.12 -8.35 -33.29
CA ASN A 19 4.94 -8.44 -32.08
C ASN A 19 5.41 -7.07 -31.60
N MET A 20 5.68 -6.14 -32.53
CA MET A 20 6.02 -4.77 -32.21
C MET A 20 4.83 -4.02 -31.58
N LEU A 21 3.63 -4.20 -32.12
CA LEU A 21 2.41 -3.60 -31.58
C LEU A 21 2.10 -4.16 -30.20
N LEU A 22 2.29 -5.45 -29.99
CA LEU A 22 2.12 -6.10 -28.67
C LEU A 22 3.14 -5.60 -27.64
N ALA A 23 4.39 -5.38 -28.05
CA ALA A 23 5.42 -4.81 -27.16
C ALA A 23 5.07 -3.36 -26.76
N VAL A 24 4.59 -2.55 -27.69
CA VAL A 24 4.12 -1.17 -27.41
C VAL A 24 2.93 -1.18 -26.46
N LEU A 25 1.97 -2.05 -26.68
CA LEU A 25 0.79 -2.20 -25.80
C LEU A 25 1.22 -2.63 -24.40
N LEU A 26 2.19 -3.53 -24.27
CA LEU A 26 2.73 -3.98 -22.99
C LEU A 26 3.40 -2.83 -22.24
N VAL A 27 4.22 -2.01 -22.93
CA VAL A 27 4.84 -0.82 -22.33
C VAL A 27 3.77 0.18 -21.87
N LEU A 28 2.73 0.41 -22.66
CA LEU A 28 1.62 1.29 -22.27
C LEU A 28 0.87 0.75 -21.04
N CYS A 29 0.60 -0.55 -20.98
CA CYS A 29 -0.01 -1.17 -19.81
C CYS A 29 0.88 -1.05 -18.56
N MET A 30 2.19 -1.17 -18.69
CA MET A 30 3.13 -0.98 -17.58
C MET A 30 3.12 0.47 -17.09
N ILE A 31 3.16 1.45 -18.00
CA ILE A 31 3.07 2.88 -17.65
C ILE A 31 1.74 3.15 -16.94
N PHE A 32 0.63 2.64 -17.47
CA PHE A 32 -0.69 2.80 -16.87
C PHE A 32 -0.77 2.15 -15.48
N ALA A 33 -0.23 0.95 -15.30
CA ALA A 33 -0.15 0.28 -14.01
C ALA A 33 0.63 1.11 -12.98
N VAL A 34 1.79 1.67 -13.38
CA VAL A 34 2.58 2.57 -12.51
C VAL A 34 1.79 3.81 -12.13
N LEU A 35 1.12 4.47 -13.09
CA LEU A 35 0.32 5.68 -12.83
C LEU A 35 -0.88 5.41 -11.91
N VAL A 36 -1.60 4.30 -12.12
CA VAL A 36 -2.74 3.91 -11.25
C VAL A 36 -2.26 3.63 -9.84
N VAL A 37 -1.13 2.98 -9.74
CA VAL A 37 -0.53 2.62 -8.48
C VAL A 37 0.01 3.87 -7.77
N GLU A 38 0.64 4.81 -8.46
CA GLU A 38 1.12 6.07 -7.90
C GLU A 38 -0.05 6.96 -7.45
N LYS A 39 -1.15 6.98 -8.19
CA LYS A 39 -2.37 7.70 -7.79
C LYS A 39 -3.03 7.14 -6.52
N GLN A 40 -2.96 5.82 -6.30
CA GLN A 40 -3.41 5.20 -5.05
C GLN A 40 -2.48 5.52 -3.87
N LYS A 41 -1.22 5.85 -4.15
CA LYS A 41 -0.19 6.18 -3.16
C LYS A 41 -0.52 7.43 -2.33
N ILE A 42 -1.16 8.42 -2.93
CA ILE A 42 -1.41 9.74 -2.33
C ILE A 42 -2.48 9.69 -1.20
N ASN A 43 -3.30 8.65 -1.12
CA ASN A 43 -4.47 8.64 -0.23
C ASN A 43 -4.47 7.55 0.88
N ASP A 44 -3.43 6.73 1.01
CA ASP A 44 -3.50 5.53 1.87
C ASP A 44 -2.96 5.72 3.30
N GLY A 45 -2.15 6.75 3.58
CA GLY A 45 -1.53 6.92 4.89
C GLY A 45 -2.54 7.18 6.02
N TYR A 46 -3.33 8.24 5.89
CA TYR A 46 -4.36 8.60 6.84
C TYR A 46 -5.63 7.74 6.72
N ARG A 47 -5.84 7.09 5.58
CA ARG A 47 -7.04 6.29 5.30
C ARG A 47 -7.32 5.23 6.36
N GLN A 48 -6.28 4.60 6.89
CA GLN A 48 -6.42 3.60 7.96
C GLN A 48 -7.04 4.17 9.26
N TRP A 49 -6.93 5.50 9.45
CA TRP A 49 -7.44 6.19 10.63
C TRP A 49 -8.73 6.96 10.39
N ARG A 50 -9.14 7.13 9.14
CA ARG A 50 -10.29 7.98 8.78
C ARG A 50 -11.58 7.53 9.44
N ASP A 51 -11.91 6.23 9.31
CA ASP A 51 -13.14 5.69 9.88
C ASP A 51 -13.09 5.67 11.41
N TYR A 52 -11.89 5.48 11.96
CA TYR A 52 -11.64 5.59 13.39
C TYR A 52 -11.80 7.03 13.89
N ASN A 53 -11.29 8.01 13.15
CA ASN A 53 -11.41 9.43 13.49
C ASN A 53 -12.87 9.85 13.61
N GLU A 54 -13.71 9.46 12.68
CA GLU A 54 -15.14 9.73 12.73
C GLU A 54 -15.77 9.16 14.02
N SER A 55 -15.47 7.91 14.34
CA SER A 55 -15.97 7.26 15.56
C SER A 55 -15.44 7.92 16.85
N VAL A 56 -14.22 8.44 16.85
CA VAL A 56 -13.65 9.18 17.99
C VAL A 56 -14.43 10.47 18.24
N HIS A 57 -14.70 11.25 17.20
CA HIS A 57 -15.45 12.50 17.33
C HIS A 57 -16.87 12.27 17.82
N VAL A 58 -17.61 11.33 17.25
CA VAL A 58 -18.97 10.97 17.68
C VAL A 58 -19.01 10.57 19.16
N ASN A 59 -18.05 9.77 19.61
CA ASN A 59 -17.97 9.36 21.00
C ASN A 59 -17.54 10.52 21.91
N ALA A 60 -16.61 11.37 21.50
CA ALA A 60 -16.19 12.55 22.27
C ALA A 60 -17.37 13.49 22.51
N ASP A 61 -18.18 13.76 21.49
CA ASP A 61 -19.38 14.59 21.60
C ASP A 61 -20.44 13.98 22.54
N TYR A 62 -20.66 12.67 22.44
CA TYR A 62 -21.54 11.95 23.36
C TYR A 62 -21.06 12.07 24.81
N PHE A 63 -19.79 11.89 25.09
CA PHE A 63 -19.25 12.02 26.43
C PHE A 63 -19.27 13.45 26.93
N SER A 64 -18.98 14.43 26.08
CA SER A 64 -19.04 15.84 26.43
C SER A 64 -20.44 16.22 26.94
N SER A 65 -21.48 15.75 26.26
CA SER A 65 -22.89 16.01 26.64
C SER A 65 -23.33 15.26 27.90
N ASN A 66 -22.63 14.23 28.34
CA ASN A 66 -23.00 13.36 29.45
C ASN A 66 -22.04 13.41 30.65
N LEU A 67 -21.00 14.26 30.59
CA LEU A 67 -19.96 14.37 31.65
C LEU A 67 -20.53 14.63 33.05
N LEU A 68 -21.62 15.42 33.14
CA LEU A 68 -22.26 15.76 34.41
C LEU A 68 -23.00 14.57 35.05
N ARG A 69 -23.31 13.53 34.26
CA ARG A 69 -24.09 12.38 34.72
C ARG A 69 -23.28 11.27 35.34
N LYS A 70 -22.00 11.10 34.90
CA LYS A 70 -21.14 10.01 35.38
C LYS A 70 -19.70 10.45 35.47
N LYS A 71 -19.15 10.42 36.69
CA LYS A 71 -17.78 10.82 37.02
C LYS A 71 -16.73 10.00 36.24
N ASP A 72 -17.02 8.74 35.93
CA ASP A 72 -16.13 7.81 35.19
C ASP A 72 -15.96 8.18 33.71
N TYR A 73 -16.86 8.99 33.14
CA TYR A 73 -16.79 9.39 31.75
C TYR A 73 -15.68 10.40 31.45
N LYS A 74 -15.25 11.16 32.48
CA LYS A 74 -14.22 12.18 32.31
C LYS A 74 -12.90 11.63 31.80
N GLN A 75 -12.48 10.43 32.26
CA GLN A 75 -11.23 9.81 31.80
C GLN A 75 -11.33 9.37 30.35
N THR A 76 -12.42 8.73 29.96
CA THR A 76 -12.66 8.32 28.57
C THR A 76 -12.75 9.54 27.64
N PHE A 77 -13.46 10.58 28.07
CA PHE A 77 -13.56 11.85 27.32
C PHE A 77 -12.18 12.47 27.08
N ASN A 78 -11.38 12.63 28.14
CA ASN A 78 -10.04 13.20 28.02
C ASN A 78 -9.13 12.35 27.12
N ASN A 79 -9.26 11.03 27.17
CA ASN A 79 -8.51 10.12 26.31
C ASN A 79 -8.92 10.29 24.83
N LEU A 80 -10.23 10.36 24.54
CA LEU A 80 -10.76 10.56 23.19
C LEU A 80 -10.36 11.92 22.60
N ASN A 81 -10.39 12.98 23.40
CA ASN A 81 -9.95 14.31 22.95
C ASN A 81 -8.47 14.32 22.56
N LYS A 82 -7.61 13.67 23.35
CA LYS A 82 -6.20 13.52 22.99
C LYS A 82 -6.02 12.69 21.72
N GLN A 83 -6.82 11.66 21.53
CA GLN A 83 -6.78 10.88 20.30
C GLN A 83 -7.21 11.73 19.09
N ALA A 84 -8.25 12.56 19.22
CA ALA A 84 -8.67 13.48 18.15
C ALA A 84 -7.56 14.48 17.79
N GLU A 85 -6.87 15.04 18.80
CA GLU A 85 -5.73 15.92 18.58
C GLU A 85 -4.60 15.23 17.81
N TYR A 86 -4.23 14.00 18.20
CA TYR A 86 -3.16 13.26 17.50
C TYR A 86 -3.60 12.78 16.12
N LEU A 87 -4.87 12.45 15.90
CA LEU A 87 -5.40 12.13 14.58
C LEU A 87 -5.31 13.32 13.62
N ALA A 88 -5.62 14.53 14.10
CA ALA A 88 -5.41 15.76 13.34
C ALA A 88 -3.93 15.98 13.03
N GLY A 89 -3.03 15.70 13.98
CA GLY A 89 -1.58 15.75 13.76
C GLY A 89 -1.08 14.74 12.74
N VAL A 90 -1.62 13.52 12.72
CA VAL A 90 -1.33 12.50 11.71
C VAL A 90 -1.78 12.95 10.32
N GLN A 91 -2.99 13.49 10.22
CA GLN A 91 -3.53 14.02 8.96
C GLN A 91 -2.68 15.17 8.43
N ASN A 92 -2.31 16.11 9.30
CA ASN A 92 -1.44 17.23 8.92
C ASN A 92 -0.05 16.76 8.47
N GLY A 93 0.54 15.78 9.17
CA GLY A 93 1.83 15.20 8.78
C GLY A 93 1.79 14.61 7.38
N GLU A 94 0.68 13.98 6.99
CA GLU A 94 0.49 13.44 5.64
C GLU A 94 0.26 14.56 4.61
N VAL A 95 -0.60 15.52 4.90
CA VAL A 95 -0.95 16.62 3.99
C VAL A 95 0.26 17.50 3.68
N PHE A 96 1.11 17.77 4.68
CA PHE A 96 2.31 18.58 4.53
C PHE A 96 3.60 17.79 4.21
N ASP A 97 3.45 16.50 3.91
CA ASP A 97 4.56 15.58 3.60
C ASP A 97 5.68 15.64 4.65
N SER A 98 5.29 15.64 5.93
CA SER A 98 6.19 15.63 7.08
C SER A 98 6.23 14.26 7.75
N PRO A 99 7.13 13.33 7.33
CA PRO A 99 7.20 11.97 7.86
C PRO A 99 7.49 11.92 9.36
N GLN A 100 8.24 12.89 9.89
CA GLN A 100 8.58 12.93 11.31
C GLN A 100 7.37 13.32 12.17
N ASP A 101 6.60 14.32 11.74
CA ASP A 101 5.37 14.73 12.44
C ASP A 101 4.31 13.64 12.37
N TYR A 102 4.17 13.02 11.20
CA TYR A 102 3.30 11.87 11.01
C TYR A 102 3.65 10.74 12.00
N LEU A 103 4.93 10.37 12.06
CA LEU A 103 5.43 9.30 12.91
C LEU A 103 5.23 9.61 14.40
N GLN A 104 5.58 10.83 14.81
CA GLN A 104 5.44 11.27 16.20
C GLN A 104 3.99 11.26 16.66
N ASN A 105 3.08 11.81 15.85
CA ASN A 105 1.66 11.83 16.17
C ASN A 105 1.03 10.44 16.13
N SER A 106 1.41 9.59 15.17
CA SER A 106 0.97 8.19 15.09
C SER A 106 1.41 7.40 16.32
N LYS A 107 2.63 7.59 16.79
CA LYS A 107 3.14 6.99 18.04
C LYS A 107 2.32 7.42 19.25
N LYS A 108 2.11 8.73 19.42
CA LYS A 108 1.31 9.29 20.53
C LYS A 108 -0.13 8.82 20.48
N LEU A 109 -0.72 8.73 19.28
CA LEU A 109 -2.06 8.19 19.06
C LEU A 109 -2.16 6.76 19.59
N VAL A 110 -1.26 5.87 19.14
CA VAL A 110 -1.26 4.46 19.56
C VAL A 110 -1.03 4.32 21.08
N GLN A 111 -0.14 5.12 21.66
CA GLN A 111 0.07 5.14 23.11
C GLN A 111 -1.22 5.55 23.87
N THR A 112 -1.91 6.56 23.36
CA THR A 112 -3.17 7.05 23.95
C THR A 112 -4.30 6.02 23.81
N MET A 113 -4.36 5.30 22.68
CA MET A 113 -5.28 4.17 22.50
C MET A 113 -4.99 3.04 23.51
N LEU A 114 -3.72 2.67 23.68
CA LEU A 114 -3.33 1.66 24.66
C LEU A 114 -3.66 2.07 26.09
N ALA A 115 -3.52 3.36 26.44
CA ALA A 115 -3.94 3.89 27.74
C ALA A 115 -5.46 3.80 27.92
N GLY A 116 -6.25 4.00 26.87
CA GLY A 116 -7.70 3.82 26.89
C GLY A 116 -8.13 2.39 27.21
N TYR A 117 -7.36 1.39 26.79
CA TYR A 117 -7.61 -0.02 27.15
C TYR A 117 -7.50 -0.29 28.65
N GLN A 118 -6.72 0.46 29.40
CA GLN A 118 -6.62 0.29 30.87
C GLN A 118 -7.97 0.57 31.57
N ASN A 119 -8.79 1.45 30.98
CA ASN A 119 -10.13 1.80 31.46
C ASN A 119 -11.24 1.09 30.65
N ASN A 120 -10.89 0.13 29.79
CA ASN A 120 -11.80 -0.58 28.90
C ASN A 120 -12.72 0.34 28.08
N TYR A 121 -12.29 1.56 27.76
CA TYR A 121 -13.12 2.58 27.08
C TYR A 121 -14.56 2.64 27.64
N ARG A 122 -14.69 2.70 28.95
CA ARG A 122 -15.98 2.62 29.64
C ARG A 122 -17.01 3.56 29.03
N GLY A 123 -18.10 2.98 28.55
CA GLY A 123 -19.22 3.70 27.93
C GLY A 123 -19.08 3.94 26.42
N ALA A 124 -17.93 3.73 25.80
CA ALA A 124 -17.72 3.88 24.36
C ALA A 124 -18.06 2.57 23.62
N SER A 125 -19.34 2.21 23.59
CA SER A 125 -19.80 0.94 22.99
C SER A 125 -19.70 0.91 21.45
N THR A 126 -19.62 2.07 20.81
CA THR A 126 -19.58 2.21 19.35
C THR A 126 -18.19 2.48 18.80
N LEU A 127 -17.18 2.60 19.67
CA LEU A 127 -15.80 2.89 19.28
C LEU A 127 -15.11 1.61 18.77
N ASN A 128 -14.79 1.59 17.49
CA ASN A 128 -14.10 0.47 16.88
C ASN A 128 -12.58 0.56 17.05
N VAL A 129 -12.10 0.28 18.27
CA VAL A 129 -10.67 0.35 18.60
C VAL A 129 -9.96 -0.88 18.04
N PRO A 130 -8.81 -0.71 17.35
CA PRO A 130 -8.01 -1.85 16.91
C PRO A 130 -7.58 -2.74 18.10
N PRO A 131 -7.48 -4.05 17.92
CA PRO A 131 -7.09 -4.98 18.98
C PRO A 131 -5.78 -4.59 19.67
N LYS A 132 -5.71 -4.77 20.99
CA LYS A 132 -4.56 -4.37 21.81
C LYS A 132 -3.22 -4.88 21.28
N TYR A 133 -3.16 -6.13 20.80
CA TYR A 133 -1.93 -6.73 20.25
C TYR A 133 -1.46 -6.01 18.98
N GLN A 134 -2.38 -5.58 18.12
CA GLN A 134 -2.03 -4.82 16.91
C GLN A 134 -1.47 -3.45 17.26
N LEU A 135 -2.05 -2.77 18.24
CA LEU A 135 -1.53 -1.49 18.72
C LEU A 135 -0.13 -1.63 19.34
N GLN A 136 0.10 -2.71 20.10
CA GLN A 136 1.42 -3.01 20.64
C GLN A 136 2.47 -3.24 19.54
N GLN A 137 2.12 -4.02 18.51
CA GLN A 137 3.01 -4.21 17.36
C GLN A 137 3.31 -2.90 16.63
N LYS A 138 2.28 -2.08 16.37
CA LYS A 138 2.47 -0.75 15.75
C LYS A 138 3.37 0.15 16.60
N LEU A 139 3.19 0.14 17.92
CA LEU A 139 4.01 0.95 18.80
C LEU A 139 5.49 0.58 18.72
N VAL A 140 5.83 -0.72 18.71
CA VAL A 140 7.21 -1.20 18.56
C VAL A 140 7.81 -0.71 17.23
N VAL A 141 7.04 -0.80 16.14
CA VAL A 141 7.50 -0.33 14.82
C VAL A 141 7.73 1.18 14.83
N TYR A 142 6.80 1.96 15.38
CA TYR A 142 6.93 3.42 15.44
C TYR A 142 8.08 3.86 16.34
N ASP A 143 8.29 3.17 17.46
CA ASP A 143 9.45 3.43 18.35
C ASP A 143 10.76 3.18 17.65
N TYR A 144 10.88 2.06 16.94
CA TYR A 144 12.08 1.72 16.18
C TYR A 144 12.38 2.77 15.09
N LEU A 145 11.38 3.11 14.28
CA LEU A 145 11.53 4.12 13.22
C LEU A 145 11.92 5.48 13.78
N TYR A 146 11.30 5.88 14.88
CA TYR A 146 11.58 7.16 15.53
C TYR A 146 13.00 7.23 16.10
N GLN A 147 13.45 6.17 16.81
CA GLN A 147 14.79 6.09 17.41
C GLN A 147 15.90 6.08 16.36
N HIS A 148 15.65 5.48 15.22
CA HIS A 148 16.64 5.37 14.14
C HIS A 148 16.51 6.47 13.07
N HIS A 149 15.65 7.48 13.28
CA HIS A 149 15.38 8.56 12.33
C HIS A 149 15.04 8.06 10.91
N LEU A 150 14.39 6.91 10.84
CA LEU A 150 13.97 6.33 9.57
C LEU A 150 12.68 7.00 9.10
N ALA A 151 12.60 7.26 7.79
CA ALA A 151 11.39 7.78 7.19
C ALA A 151 10.30 6.69 7.22
N ILE A 152 9.12 7.05 7.73
CA ILE A 152 7.95 6.21 7.58
C ILE A 152 7.40 6.39 6.16
N VAL A 153 7.07 5.28 5.53
CA VAL A 153 6.25 5.33 4.32
C VAL A 153 4.82 5.56 4.78
N MET A 154 4.31 6.76 4.57
CA MET A 154 2.96 7.18 4.98
C MET A 154 1.85 6.43 4.24
N ASN A 155 2.21 5.45 3.46
CA ASN A 155 1.36 4.62 2.67
C ASN A 155 1.17 3.27 3.34
N SER A 156 -0.07 2.80 3.48
CA SER A 156 -0.42 1.50 4.05
C SER A 156 0.11 0.30 3.24
N LYS A 157 0.51 0.55 1.99
CA LYS A 157 1.26 -0.40 1.18
C LYS A 157 2.73 -0.12 1.41
N GLU A 158 3.36 -0.93 2.24
CA GLU A 158 4.81 -0.92 2.41
C GLU A 158 5.49 -0.84 1.04
N SER A 159 6.51 0.00 0.90
CA SER A 159 7.23 0.19 -0.37
C SER A 159 7.77 -1.13 -0.92
N SER A 160 8.08 -2.10 -0.05
CA SER A 160 8.50 -3.45 -0.41
C SER A 160 7.37 -4.27 -1.04
N THR A 161 6.17 -4.24 -0.47
CA THR A 161 4.98 -4.92 -1.03
C THR A 161 4.62 -4.34 -2.39
N TYR A 162 4.81 -3.03 -2.54
CA TYR A 162 4.58 -2.31 -3.76
C TYR A 162 5.55 -2.69 -4.87
N LEU A 163 6.85 -2.73 -4.56
CA LEU A 163 7.89 -3.16 -5.47
C LEU A 163 7.68 -4.61 -5.91
N ILE A 164 7.31 -5.50 -4.99
CA ILE A 164 6.99 -6.91 -5.28
C ILE A 164 5.76 -7.00 -6.18
N TYR A 165 4.73 -6.16 -5.95
CA TYR A 165 3.53 -6.14 -6.78
C TYR A 165 3.83 -5.69 -8.21
N ILE A 166 4.63 -4.62 -8.39
CA ILE A 166 5.07 -4.15 -9.70
C ILE A 166 5.94 -5.20 -10.38
N LEU A 167 6.92 -5.78 -9.68
CA LEU A 167 7.76 -6.85 -10.22
C LEU A 167 6.94 -8.08 -10.61
N GLY A 168 5.93 -8.44 -9.83
CA GLY A 168 5.00 -9.52 -10.15
C GLY A 168 4.21 -9.25 -11.42
N LEU A 169 3.66 -8.04 -11.57
CA LEU A 169 2.95 -7.61 -12.79
C LEU A 169 3.89 -7.63 -14.01
N VAL A 170 5.07 -7.04 -13.89
CA VAL A 170 6.08 -7.04 -14.97
C VAL A 170 6.47 -8.47 -15.34
N GLY A 171 6.71 -9.33 -14.35
CA GLY A 171 7.03 -10.73 -14.56
C GLY A 171 5.92 -11.49 -15.29
N MET A 172 4.66 -11.28 -14.89
CA MET A 172 3.50 -11.88 -15.53
C MET A 172 3.36 -11.43 -17.00
N PHE A 173 3.52 -10.13 -17.28
CA PHE A 173 3.46 -9.61 -18.65
C PHE A 173 4.61 -10.14 -19.51
N LEU A 174 5.83 -10.20 -18.98
CA LEU A 174 6.99 -10.79 -19.67
C LEU A 174 6.77 -12.28 -19.97
N PHE A 175 6.21 -13.04 -19.03
CA PHE A 175 5.89 -14.44 -19.20
C PHE A 175 4.91 -14.66 -20.36
N PHE A 176 3.80 -13.93 -20.40
CA PHE A 176 2.85 -14.01 -21.51
C PHE A 176 3.45 -13.54 -22.84
N TYR A 177 4.30 -12.52 -22.83
CA TYR A 177 5.00 -12.06 -24.02
C TYR A 177 5.92 -13.14 -24.59
N VAL A 178 6.71 -13.81 -23.73
CA VAL A 178 7.59 -14.91 -24.13
C VAL A 178 6.80 -16.10 -24.67
N LEU A 179 5.70 -16.49 -24.01
CA LEU A 179 4.81 -17.55 -24.48
C LEU A 179 4.22 -17.25 -25.85
N PHE A 180 3.83 -16.00 -26.08
CA PHE A 180 3.26 -15.56 -27.35
C PHE A 180 4.29 -15.63 -28.48
N ILE A 181 5.53 -15.16 -28.25
CA ILE A 181 6.63 -15.27 -29.23
C ILE A 181 6.98 -16.74 -29.50
N ALA A 182 7.02 -17.57 -28.47
CA ALA A 182 7.29 -19.00 -28.61
C ALA A 182 6.21 -19.69 -29.45
N SER A 183 4.94 -19.36 -29.23
CA SER A 183 3.80 -19.86 -29.99
C SER A 183 3.89 -19.47 -31.47
N ASP A 184 4.19 -18.19 -31.76
CA ASP A 184 4.35 -17.73 -33.15
C ASP A 184 5.55 -18.44 -33.85
N SER A 185 6.65 -18.63 -33.13
CA SER A 185 7.85 -19.34 -33.67
C SER A 185 7.53 -20.79 -33.94
N TRP A 186 6.73 -21.45 -33.11
CA TRP A 186 6.33 -22.85 -33.35
C TRP A 186 5.36 -22.96 -34.53
N MET A 187 4.39 -22.07 -34.68
CA MET A 187 3.48 -22.05 -35.82
C MET A 187 4.23 -21.87 -37.15
N ILE A 188 5.25 -20.98 -37.19
CA ILE A 188 6.09 -20.79 -38.39
C ILE A 188 6.87 -22.04 -38.72
N ASN A 189 7.42 -22.73 -37.71
CA ASN A 189 8.17 -23.98 -37.92
C ASN A 189 7.30 -25.15 -38.41
N LEU A 190 6.02 -25.19 -37.99
CA LEU A 190 5.06 -26.19 -38.44
C LEU A 190 4.55 -25.90 -39.88
N SER A 191 4.40 -24.62 -40.23
CA SER A 191 3.94 -24.23 -41.59
C SER A 191 4.99 -24.30 -42.66
N HIS A 192 6.28 -24.24 -42.30
CA HIS A 192 7.41 -24.29 -43.25
C HIS A 192 8.54 -25.25 -42.80
N PRO A 193 8.32 -26.57 -42.78
CA PRO A 193 9.30 -27.52 -42.31
C PRO A 193 10.58 -27.60 -43.20
N THR A 194 10.51 -27.07 -44.43
CA THR A 194 11.62 -27.03 -45.38
C THR A 194 12.67 -25.96 -45.09
N LEU A 195 12.33 -24.91 -44.31
CA LEU A 195 13.32 -23.88 -43.96
C LEU A 195 14.36 -24.33 -42.95
N LEU A 196 14.09 -25.40 -42.17
CA LEU A 196 15.04 -25.97 -41.21
C LEU A 196 16.05 -26.93 -41.78
N LYS A 197 15.86 -27.41 -43.04
CA LYS A 197 16.81 -28.35 -43.67
C LYS A 197 18.04 -27.68 -44.30
N ASN A 198 18.03 -26.35 -44.43
CA ASN A 198 19.10 -25.58 -45.10
C ASN A 198 19.92 -24.70 -44.15
N ILE A 199 19.83 -24.92 -42.82
CA ILE A 199 20.64 -24.29 -41.80
C ILE A 199 21.44 -25.39 -41.07
#